data_ed9281b67386dff5f8ebc75d9459223c
#
_entry.id   ed9281b67386dff5f8ebc75d9459223c
#
_cell.length_a   1.000
_cell.length_b   1.000
_cell.length_c   1.000
_cell.angle_alpha   90.00
_cell.angle_beta   90.00
_cell.angle_gamma   90.00
#
_symmetry.space_group_name_H-M   'P 1'
#
loop_
_entity.id
_entity.type
_entity.pdbx_description
1 polymer ?
#
loop_
_entity_poly.entity_id
_entity_poly.type
_entity_poly.pdbx_seq_one_letter_code
_entity_poly.pdbx_strand_id
1 'polypeptide(L)'
;KYNASSEELTERAKMYELFKNSPIPPEEVLSNLGLYIRRQDLSSMLFMVEIYKQIINTHGIIMEFGVRWGKNLALYESLRGTFEPFNHNRKIVGFDTFEGFPTVDKKDGESDIIQEGAYNVTKNYENYLQEILDYHETESPISNIKKYELRKGDATVEIEKYLKENPHTIISFAYFDFDIYSPTKKCLEA
;
A
#
# COMPACT_ATOMS: atom_id res chain seq x y z
N LYS A 1 6.25 5.19 -17.59
CA LYS A 1 7.35 6.14 -17.92
C LYS A 1 7.51 7.08 -16.74
N TYR A 2 8.70 7.18 -16.17
CA TYR A 2 8.98 8.17 -15.13
C TYR A 2 9.21 9.54 -15.79
N ASN A 3 8.57 10.59 -15.27
CA ASN A 3 8.89 11.98 -15.62
C ASN A 3 10.27 12.38 -15.06
N ALA A 4 11.27 11.54 -15.28
CA ALA A 4 12.64 11.72 -14.81
C ALA A 4 13.55 11.96 -16.01
N SER A 5 14.50 12.89 -15.88
CA SER A 5 15.52 13.13 -16.88
C SER A 5 16.44 11.90 -17.05
N SER A 6 17.16 11.81 -18.14
CA SER A 6 18.15 10.75 -18.36
C SER A 6 19.24 10.72 -17.29
N GLU A 7 19.63 11.88 -16.79
CA GLU A 7 20.58 12.03 -15.69
C GLU A 7 20.03 11.46 -14.38
N GLU A 8 18.79 11.80 -14.03
CA GLU A 8 18.13 11.24 -12.83
C GLU A 8 17.98 9.72 -12.91
N LEU A 9 17.67 9.17 -14.08
CA LEU A 9 17.59 7.72 -14.27
C LEU A 9 18.97 7.06 -14.08
N THR A 10 20.04 7.70 -14.56
CA THR A 10 21.42 7.23 -14.38
C THR A 10 21.81 7.22 -12.90
N GLU A 11 21.51 8.30 -12.16
CA GLU A 11 21.81 8.38 -10.73
C GLU A 11 20.99 7.37 -9.90
N ARG A 12 19.72 7.13 -10.28
CA ARG A 12 18.91 6.06 -9.65
C ARG A 12 19.48 4.68 -9.89
N ALA A 13 20.00 4.40 -11.11
CA ALA A 13 20.67 3.14 -11.40
C ALA A 13 21.95 2.96 -10.55
N LYS A 14 22.75 4.02 -10.37
CA LYS A 14 23.91 3.97 -9.46
C LYS A 14 23.51 3.66 -8.01
N MET A 15 22.46 4.30 -7.49
CA MET A 15 21.96 4.03 -6.15
C MET A 15 21.52 2.56 -6.00
N TYR A 16 20.84 2.02 -7.02
CA TYR A 16 20.47 0.61 -7.02
C TYR A 16 21.68 -0.33 -6.97
N GLU A 17 22.75 -0.02 -7.74
CA GLU A 17 23.98 -0.80 -7.68
C GLU A 17 24.71 -0.69 -6.34
N LEU A 18 24.70 0.49 -5.69
CA LEU A 18 25.23 0.65 -4.34
C LEU A 18 24.44 -0.19 -3.33
N PHE A 19 23.11 -0.21 -3.40
CA PHE A 19 22.28 -1.06 -2.56
C PHE A 19 22.56 -2.54 -2.76
N LYS A 20 22.58 -2.99 -4.04
CA LYS A 20 22.81 -4.39 -4.42
C LYS A 20 24.18 -4.92 -3.96
N ASN A 21 25.20 -4.05 -4.02
CA ASN A 21 26.58 -4.37 -3.66
C ASN A 21 26.96 -3.82 -2.27
N SER A 22 25.97 -3.64 -1.39
CA SER A 22 26.20 -3.15 -0.05
C SER A 22 27.17 -4.04 0.72
N PRO A 23 28.19 -3.47 1.40
CA PRO A 23 29.07 -4.22 2.28
C PRO A 23 28.45 -4.50 3.66
N ILE A 24 27.25 -4.01 3.91
CA ILE A 24 26.53 -4.23 5.17
C ILE A 24 26.08 -5.70 5.24
N PRO A 25 26.30 -6.39 6.35
CA PRO A 25 25.79 -7.76 6.53
C PRO A 25 24.27 -7.82 6.28
N PRO A 26 23.76 -8.86 5.61
CA PRO A 26 22.32 -8.94 5.24
C PRO A 26 21.37 -8.74 6.42
N GLU A 27 21.71 -9.25 7.60
CA GLU A 27 20.95 -9.12 8.84
C GLU A 27 20.85 -7.68 9.37
N GLU A 28 21.77 -6.80 8.97
CA GLU A 28 21.80 -5.39 9.39
C GLU A 28 21.21 -4.43 8.33
N VAL A 29 20.99 -4.90 7.10
CA VAL A 29 20.52 -4.05 5.99
C VAL A 29 19.18 -3.40 6.34
N LEU A 30 18.22 -4.15 6.90
CA LEU A 30 16.88 -3.64 7.20
C LEU A 30 16.92 -2.52 8.27
N SER A 31 17.81 -2.62 9.25
CA SER A 31 18.01 -1.58 10.28
C SER A 31 18.69 -0.31 9.71
N ASN A 32 19.32 -0.42 8.55
CA ASN A 32 20.06 0.66 7.91
C ASN A 32 19.41 1.16 6.61
N LEU A 33 18.15 0.84 6.36
CA LEU A 33 17.42 1.25 5.15
C LEU A 33 17.40 2.77 4.92
N GLY A 34 17.57 3.58 5.97
CA GLY A 34 17.70 5.02 5.88
C GLY A 34 18.78 5.50 4.90
N LEU A 35 19.84 4.71 4.69
CA LEU A 35 20.89 4.99 3.70
C LEU A 35 20.39 5.04 2.27
N TYR A 36 19.31 4.31 1.96
CA TYR A 36 18.81 4.08 0.60
C TYR A 36 17.47 4.76 0.33
N ILE A 37 16.87 5.38 1.34
CA ILE A 37 15.58 6.08 1.20
C ILE A 37 15.80 7.37 0.43
N ARG A 38 15.20 7.48 -0.75
CA ARG A 38 15.24 8.69 -1.54
C ARG A 38 14.32 9.76 -0.93
N ARG A 39 14.61 11.04 -1.18
CA ARG A 39 13.81 12.16 -0.68
C ARG A 39 12.32 12.03 -1.04
N GLN A 40 12.00 11.57 -2.26
CA GLN A 40 10.62 11.40 -2.71
C GLN A 40 9.89 10.31 -1.91
N ASP A 41 10.57 9.18 -1.67
CA ASP A 41 10.01 8.08 -0.88
C ASP A 41 9.82 8.50 0.57
N LEU A 42 10.79 9.20 1.15
CA LEU A 42 10.68 9.77 2.50
C LEU A 42 9.52 10.78 2.59
N SER A 43 9.38 11.68 1.61
CA SER A 43 8.27 12.65 1.57
C SER A 43 6.91 11.94 1.52
N SER A 44 6.80 10.86 0.74
CA SER A 44 5.58 10.04 0.69
C SER A 44 5.27 9.38 2.04
N MET A 45 6.29 8.83 2.72
CA MET A 45 6.12 8.23 4.05
C MET A 45 5.68 9.28 5.09
N LEU A 46 6.34 10.45 5.11
CA LEU A 46 5.99 11.54 6.03
C LEU A 46 4.56 12.04 5.79
N PHE A 47 4.13 12.14 4.54
CA PHE A 47 2.74 12.48 4.19
C PHE A 47 1.75 11.47 4.80
N MET A 48 2.02 10.17 4.65
CA MET A 48 1.16 9.13 5.26
C MET A 48 1.17 9.17 6.79
N VAL A 49 2.31 9.50 7.39
CA VAL A 49 2.41 9.72 8.85
C VAL A 49 1.50 10.87 9.30
N GLU A 50 1.52 12.00 8.59
CA GLU A 50 0.67 13.15 8.92
C GLU A 50 -0.82 12.86 8.74
N ILE A 51 -1.21 12.12 7.70
CA ILE A 51 -2.60 11.65 7.54
C ILE A 51 -2.98 10.70 8.66
N TYR A 52 -2.12 9.72 8.97
CA TYR A 52 -2.40 8.76 10.04
C TYR A 52 -2.65 9.44 11.38
N LYS A 53 -1.87 10.46 11.73
CA LYS A 53 -2.07 11.23 12.96
C LYS A 53 -3.45 11.90 13.04
N GLN A 54 -4.06 12.25 11.92
CA GLN A 54 -5.39 12.87 11.91
C GLN A 54 -6.50 11.89 12.30
N ILE A 55 -6.29 10.59 12.09
CA ILE A 55 -7.29 9.57 12.36
C ILE A 55 -7.15 8.87 13.72
N ILE A 56 -6.09 9.15 14.49
CA ILE A 56 -5.84 8.49 15.80
C ILE A 56 -7.05 8.59 16.72
N ASN A 57 -7.72 9.74 16.74
CA ASN A 57 -8.91 9.99 17.58
C ASN A 57 -10.24 9.68 16.86
N THR A 58 -10.20 9.06 15.70
CA THR A 58 -11.37 8.70 14.90
C THR A 58 -11.53 7.18 14.90
N HIS A 59 -12.67 6.66 15.33
CA HIS A 59 -12.94 5.23 15.25
C HIS A 59 -13.10 4.76 13.81
N GLY A 60 -12.67 3.53 13.53
CA GLY A 60 -12.87 2.89 12.26
C GLY A 60 -11.58 2.26 11.69
N ILE A 61 -11.74 1.65 10.56
CA ILE A 61 -10.67 0.94 9.84
C ILE A 61 -10.02 1.83 8.79
N ILE A 62 -8.87 1.38 8.28
CA ILE A 62 -8.21 1.96 7.11
C ILE A 62 -8.51 1.07 5.90
N MET A 63 -8.88 1.68 4.77
CA MET A 63 -9.03 0.99 3.49
C MET A 63 -8.07 1.59 2.47
N GLU A 64 -7.35 0.74 1.74
CA GLU A 64 -6.52 1.12 0.61
C GLU A 64 -7.01 0.45 -0.66
N PHE A 65 -7.25 1.24 -1.68
CA PHE A 65 -7.69 0.81 -2.99
C PHE A 65 -6.58 1.05 -4.01
N GLY A 66 -6.00 -0.04 -4.53
CA GLY A 66 -4.78 0.00 -5.33
C GLY A 66 -3.54 -0.22 -4.45
N VAL A 67 -3.32 -1.45 -4.03
CA VAL A 67 -2.24 -1.85 -3.10
C VAL A 67 -0.91 -2.01 -3.81
N ARG A 68 -0.92 -2.58 -5.02
CA ARG A 68 0.28 -2.91 -5.79
C ARG A 68 1.31 -3.69 -4.97
N TRP A 69 2.46 -3.06 -4.62
CA TRP A 69 3.54 -3.67 -3.81
C TRP A 69 3.29 -3.62 -2.30
N GLY A 70 2.20 -3.02 -1.83
CA GLY A 70 1.79 -3.03 -0.42
C GLY A 70 2.59 -2.15 0.53
N LYS A 71 3.40 -1.21 0.01
CA LYS A 71 4.26 -0.35 0.85
C LYS A 71 3.47 0.45 1.89
N ASN A 72 2.27 0.94 1.53
CA ASN A 72 1.45 1.73 2.44
C ASN A 72 0.77 0.84 3.47
N LEU A 73 0.33 -0.38 3.10
CA LEU A 73 -0.24 -1.33 4.07
C LEU A 73 0.76 -1.65 5.18
N ALA A 74 1.99 -2.02 4.81
CA ALA A 74 3.07 -2.27 5.77
C ALA A 74 3.38 -1.02 6.62
N LEU A 75 3.37 0.17 6.01
CA LEU A 75 3.56 1.42 6.71
C LEU A 75 2.42 1.69 7.71
N TYR A 76 1.15 1.46 7.35
CA TYR A 76 0.01 1.64 8.25
C TYR A 76 0.08 0.67 9.44
N GLU A 77 0.54 -0.57 9.25
CA GLU A 77 0.75 -1.50 10.35
C GLU A 77 1.83 -1.00 11.31
N SER A 78 2.95 -0.51 10.78
CA SER A 78 4.01 0.09 11.59
C SER A 78 3.52 1.33 12.34
N LEU A 79 2.73 2.20 11.69
CA LEU A 79 2.14 3.39 12.30
C LEU A 79 1.11 3.03 13.38
N ARG A 80 0.29 1.99 13.15
CA ARG A 80 -0.62 1.46 14.16
C ARG A 80 0.17 0.98 15.38
N GLY A 81 1.20 0.18 15.18
CA GLY A 81 2.08 -0.28 16.26
C GLY A 81 2.74 0.86 17.03
N THR A 82 3.07 1.96 16.34
CA THR A 82 3.73 3.13 16.93
C THR A 82 2.75 4.04 17.69
N PHE A 83 1.61 4.37 17.10
CA PHE A 83 0.68 5.37 17.62
C PHE A 83 -0.52 4.79 18.35
N GLU A 84 -0.93 3.58 18.00
CA GLU A 84 -2.12 2.91 18.54
C GLU A 84 -1.81 1.44 18.91
N PRO A 85 -0.76 1.15 19.71
CA PRO A 85 -0.25 -0.22 19.92
C PRO A 85 -1.28 -1.20 20.48
N PHE A 86 -2.31 -0.72 21.16
CA PHE A 86 -3.37 -1.53 21.74
C PHE A 86 -4.72 -1.42 21.03
N ASN A 87 -4.79 -0.68 19.91
CA ASN A 87 -6.02 -0.54 19.13
C ASN A 87 -6.22 -1.74 18.18
N HIS A 88 -6.89 -2.78 18.65
CA HIS A 88 -7.22 -3.94 17.83
C HIS A 88 -8.37 -3.72 16.84
N ASN A 89 -9.08 -2.59 16.92
CA ASN A 89 -10.16 -2.23 16.01
C ASN A 89 -9.65 -1.46 14.76
N ARG A 90 -8.41 -0.97 14.78
CA ARG A 90 -7.80 -0.31 13.63
C ARG A 90 -7.34 -1.37 12.62
N LYS A 91 -8.29 -2.03 11.96
CA LYS A 91 -8.00 -2.98 10.88
C LYS A 91 -7.56 -2.21 9.63
N ILE A 92 -6.68 -2.82 8.85
CA ILE A 92 -6.19 -2.30 7.58
C ILE A 92 -6.65 -3.27 6.49
N VAL A 93 -7.39 -2.78 5.50
CA VAL A 93 -7.94 -3.61 4.41
C VAL A 93 -7.42 -3.08 3.08
N GLY A 94 -6.72 -3.92 2.34
CA GLY A 94 -6.22 -3.59 1.01
C GLY A 94 -6.99 -4.30 -0.08
N PHE A 95 -7.37 -3.57 -1.13
CA PHE A 95 -8.07 -4.07 -2.30
C PHE A 95 -7.20 -3.91 -3.55
N ASP A 96 -6.88 -5.00 -4.22
CA ASP A 96 -6.09 -5.00 -5.46
C ASP A 96 -6.34 -6.27 -6.28
N THR A 97 -6.25 -6.16 -7.58
CA THR A 97 -6.24 -7.32 -8.48
C THR A 97 -4.94 -8.09 -8.41
N PHE A 98 -3.82 -7.40 -8.12
CA PHE A 98 -2.43 -7.86 -8.30
C PHE A 98 -2.09 -8.25 -9.75
N GLU A 99 -2.96 -7.93 -10.69
CA GLU A 99 -2.85 -8.23 -12.11
C GLU A 99 -2.84 -6.96 -12.98
N GLY A 100 -2.84 -5.79 -12.32
CA GLY A 100 -2.91 -4.47 -12.96
C GLY A 100 -4.37 -4.05 -13.25
N PHE A 101 -4.52 -3.05 -14.11
CA PHE A 101 -5.85 -2.51 -14.43
C PHE A 101 -6.69 -3.53 -15.20
N PRO A 102 -7.87 -3.94 -14.69
CA PRO A 102 -8.74 -4.88 -15.39
C PRO A 102 -9.39 -4.26 -16.64
N THR A 103 -9.69 -2.97 -16.60
CA THR A 103 -10.28 -2.19 -17.70
C THR A 103 -9.88 -0.73 -17.58
N VAL A 104 -9.86 0.00 -18.69
CA VAL A 104 -9.57 1.44 -18.75
C VAL A 104 -10.76 2.16 -19.39
N ASP A 105 -11.22 3.27 -18.78
CA ASP A 105 -12.31 4.09 -19.29
C ASP A 105 -11.76 5.16 -20.26
N LYS A 106 -12.61 5.62 -21.21
CA LYS A 106 -12.25 6.75 -22.09
C LYS A 106 -11.92 8.03 -21.34
N LYS A 107 -12.40 8.17 -20.09
CA LYS A 107 -12.13 9.32 -19.22
C LYS A 107 -10.72 9.31 -18.63
N ASP A 108 -10.04 8.16 -18.66
CA ASP A 108 -8.68 8.03 -18.13
C ASP A 108 -7.63 8.62 -19.08
N GLY A 109 -8.06 9.05 -20.28
CA GLY A 109 -7.21 9.65 -21.29
C GLY A 109 -6.35 8.64 -22.06
N GLU A 110 -5.57 9.15 -23.00
CA GLU A 110 -4.63 8.37 -23.81
C GLU A 110 -3.22 8.54 -23.25
N SER A 111 -2.82 7.66 -22.33
CA SER A 111 -1.47 7.64 -21.77
C SER A 111 -0.87 6.25 -21.91
N ASP A 112 0.39 6.18 -22.31
CA ASP A 112 1.16 4.90 -22.36
C ASP A 112 1.23 4.17 -21.00
N ILE A 113 0.86 4.85 -19.91
CA ILE A 113 0.89 4.34 -18.53
C ILE A 113 -0.47 3.76 -18.15
N ILE A 114 -1.56 4.23 -18.78
CA ILE A 114 -2.94 3.83 -18.49
C ILE A 114 -3.38 2.84 -19.58
N GLN A 115 -3.06 1.58 -19.36
CA GLN A 115 -3.42 0.47 -20.26
C GLN A 115 -3.87 -0.73 -19.42
N GLU A 116 -4.70 -1.60 -19.98
CA GLU A 116 -5.07 -2.85 -19.33
C GLU A 116 -3.81 -3.65 -18.97
N GLY A 117 -3.77 -4.19 -17.75
CA GLY A 117 -2.61 -4.89 -17.20
C GLY A 117 -1.44 -3.99 -16.76
N ALA A 118 -1.54 -2.65 -16.91
CA ALA A 118 -0.52 -1.76 -16.34
C ALA A 118 -0.53 -1.85 -14.81
N TYR A 119 0.65 -1.62 -14.20
CA TYR A 119 0.88 -1.74 -12.77
C TYR A 119 0.71 -3.15 -12.19
N ASN A 120 0.72 -4.20 -13.04
CA ASN A 120 0.78 -5.57 -12.55
C ASN A 120 2.03 -5.80 -11.68
N VAL A 121 1.95 -6.80 -10.82
CA VAL A 121 3.05 -7.26 -9.98
C VAL A 121 3.50 -8.66 -10.42
N THR A 122 4.52 -9.19 -9.76
CA THR A 122 4.97 -10.57 -10.01
C THR A 122 3.86 -11.57 -9.65
N LYS A 123 3.81 -12.68 -10.37
CA LYS A 123 2.80 -13.72 -10.18
C LYS A 123 2.79 -14.23 -8.73
N ASN A 124 1.59 -14.32 -8.14
CA ASN A 124 1.36 -14.75 -6.75
C ASN A 124 2.01 -13.82 -5.71
N TYR A 125 2.20 -12.56 -6.05
CA TYR A 125 2.82 -11.58 -5.15
C TYR A 125 2.02 -11.37 -3.87
N GLU A 126 0.70 -11.52 -3.91
CA GLU A 126 -0.18 -11.39 -2.75
C GLU A 126 0.22 -12.33 -1.60
N ASN A 127 0.74 -13.53 -1.90
CA ASN A 127 1.22 -14.46 -0.87
C ASN A 127 2.48 -13.92 -0.17
N TYR A 128 3.42 -13.39 -0.95
CA TYR A 128 4.62 -12.75 -0.40
C TYR A 128 4.27 -11.51 0.43
N LEU A 129 3.36 -10.67 -0.06
CA LEU A 129 2.90 -9.50 0.69
C LEU A 129 2.24 -9.92 2.00
N GLN A 130 1.45 -10.99 1.98
CA GLN A 130 0.84 -11.51 3.20
C GLN A 130 1.89 -11.94 4.24
N GLU A 131 2.98 -12.59 3.84
CA GLU A 131 4.07 -12.95 4.75
C GLU A 131 4.73 -11.70 5.36
N ILE A 132 4.90 -10.63 4.59
CA ILE A 132 5.41 -9.33 5.09
C ILE A 132 4.45 -8.71 6.11
N LEU A 133 3.15 -8.71 5.83
CA LEU A 133 2.15 -8.15 6.74
C LEU A 133 2.00 -9.02 8.01
N ASP A 134 2.09 -10.34 7.89
CA ASP A 134 2.12 -11.24 9.06
C ASP A 134 3.34 -10.95 9.95
N TYR A 135 4.51 -10.64 9.36
CA TYR A 135 5.68 -10.19 10.12
C TYR A 135 5.38 -8.89 10.89
N HIS A 136 4.81 -7.87 10.24
CA HIS A 136 4.46 -6.61 10.91
C HIS A 136 3.44 -6.80 12.02
N GLU A 137 2.48 -7.74 11.86
CA GLU A 137 1.58 -8.11 12.96
C GLU A 137 2.31 -8.72 14.14
N THR A 138 3.35 -9.53 13.92
CA THR A 138 4.13 -10.12 15.03
C THR A 138 4.90 -9.09 15.85
N GLU A 139 5.29 -7.98 15.24
CA GLU A 139 5.91 -6.83 15.92
C GLU A 139 4.89 -6.02 16.76
N SER A 140 3.60 -6.25 16.57
CA SER A 140 2.54 -5.55 17.32
C SER A 140 2.34 -6.15 18.72
N PRO A 141 2.09 -5.34 19.76
CA PRO A 141 1.80 -5.82 21.12
C PRO A 141 0.63 -6.79 21.24
N ILE A 142 -0.35 -6.72 20.32
CA ILE A 142 -1.53 -7.61 20.24
C ILE A 142 -1.41 -8.46 18.96
N SER A 143 -0.32 -9.21 18.85
CA SER A 143 -0.02 -10.02 17.66
C SER A 143 -0.95 -11.23 17.46
N ASN A 144 -1.63 -11.68 18.51
CA ASN A 144 -2.60 -12.78 18.45
C ASN A 144 -3.92 -12.40 17.76
N ILE A 145 -4.15 -11.11 17.47
CA ILE A 145 -5.32 -10.62 16.71
C ILE A 145 -4.82 -10.11 15.36
N LYS A 146 -5.24 -10.77 14.29
CA LYS A 146 -4.95 -10.32 12.92
C LYS A 146 -5.76 -9.06 12.61
N LYS A 147 -5.06 -7.96 12.31
CA LYS A 147 -5.64 -6.63 12.12
C LYS A 147 -5.41 -6.08 10.71
N TYR A 148 -5.16 -6.96 9.75
CA TYR A 148 -5.15 -6.62 8.33
C TYR A 148 -5.90 -7.65 7.50
N GLU A 149 -6.26 -7.29 6.28
CA GLU A 149 -6.90 -8.16 5.31
C GLU A 149 -6.52 -7.74 3.89
N LEU A 150 -6.16 -8.72 3.04
CA LEU A 150 -5.99 -8.51 1.61
C LEU A 150 -7.20 -9.05 0.86
N ARG A 151 -7.84 -8.20 0.06
CA ARG A 151 -8.95 -8.52 -0.84
C ARG A 151 -8.44 -8.53 -2.27
N LYS A 152 -8.06 -9.72 -2.75
CA LYS A 152 -7.63 -9.90 -4.13
C LYS A 152 -8.83 -9.97 -5.05
N GLY A 153 -8.88 -9.08 -6.04
CA GLY A 153 -9.91 -9.03 -7.07
C GLY A 153 -10.24 -7.61 -7.52
N ASP A 154 -11.29 -7.51 -8.32
CA ASP A 154 -11.83 -6.20 -8.71
C ASP A 154 -12.37 -5.49 -7.47
N ALA A 155 -11.74 -4.39 -7.10
CA ALA A 155 -12.07 -3.63 -5.90
C ALA A 155 -13.55 -3.19 -5.87
N THR A 156 -14.16 -2.93 -7.02
CA THR A 156 -15.57 -2.54 -7.12
C THR A 156 -16.54 -3.66 -6.71
N VAL A 157 -16.11 -4.91 -6.84
CA VAL A 157 -16.83 -6.10 -6.41
C VAL A 157 -16.48 -6.47 -4.98
N GLU A 158 -15.19 -6.41 -4.66
CA GLU A 158 -14.69 -6.83 -3.35
C GLU A 158 -15.13 -5.87 -2.22
N ILE A 159 -15.27 -4.58 -2.49
CA ILE A 159 -15.80 -3.63 -1.48
C ILE A 159 -17.25 -3.95 -1.12
N GLU A 160 -18.11 -4.24 -2.10
CA GLU A 160 -19.49 -4.63 -1.83
C GLU A 160 -19.59 -5.93 -1.02
N LYS A 161 -18.75 -6.94 -1.34
CA LYS A 161 -18.68 -8.18 -0.57
C LYS A 161 -18.22 -7.90 0.85
N TYR A 162 -17.15 -7.12 1.01
CA TYR A 162 -16.60 -6.76 2.31
C TYR A 162 -17.65 -6.09 3.20
N LEU A 163 -18.39 -5.11 2.69
CA LEU A 163 -19.42 -4.40 3.45
C LEU A 163 -20.60 -5.30 3.81
N LYS A 164 -20.98 -6.26 2.96
CA LYS A 164 -22.02 -7.27 3.27
C LYS A 164 -21.55 -8.23 4.38
N GLU A 165 -20.29 -8.64 4.35
CA GLU A 165 -19.68 -9.51 5.36
C GLU A 165 -19.44 -8.78 6.69
N ASN A 166 -19.20 -7.46 6.63
CA ASN A 166 -18.86 -6.62 7.76
C ASN A 166 -19.80 -5.40 7.85
N PRO A 167 -21.10 -5.58 8.11
CA PRO A 167 -22.11 -4.50 8.04
C PRO A 167 -21.94 -3.38 9.09
N HIS A 168 -21.08 -3.61 10.09
CA HIS A 168 -20.78 -2.62 11.13
C HIS A 168 -19.49 -1.85 10.87
N THR A 169 -18.95 -1.94 9.66
CA THR A 169 -17.72 -1.25 9.30
C THR A 169 -17.89 0.26 9.39
N ILE A 170 -17.00 0.90 10.13
CA ILE A 170 -16.80 2.34 10.12
C ILE A 170 -15.44 2.58 9.47
N ILE A 171 -15.37 3.45 8.47
CA ILE A 171 -14.13 3.79 7.77
C ILE A 171 -13.59 5.09 8.36
N SER A 172 -12.40 5.06 8.95
CA SER A 172 -11.72 6.27 9.44
C SER A 172 -10.87 6.91 8.36
N PHE A 173 -10.37 6.11 7.42
CA PHE A 173 -9.52 6.57 6.33
C PHE A 173 -9.67 5.65 5.12
N ALA A 174 -9.95 6.22 3.96
CA ALA A 174 -9.92 5.53 2.67
C ALA A 174 -8.89 6.20 1.76
N TYR A 175 -7.92 5.41 1.28
CA TYR A 175 -6.88 5.85 0.36
C TYR A 175 -7.12 5.24 -1.01
N PHE A 176 -7.29 6.08 -2.02
CA PHE A 176 -7.52 5.68 -3.40
C PHE A 176 -6.26 5.95 -4.23
N ASP A 177 -5.59 4.89 -4.64
CA ASP A 177 -4.41 4.90 -5.50
C ASP A 177 -4.69 4.19 -6.84
N PHE A 178 -5.93 4.33 -7.30
CA PHE A 178 -6.32 3.94 -8.65
C PHE A 178 -6.02 5.10 -9.59
N ASP A 179 -5.21 4.95 -10.58
CA ASP A 179 -5.00 5.97 -11.61
C ASP A 179 -6.13 6.02 -12.65
N ILE A 180 -7.30 5.38 -12.35
CA ILE A 180 -8.43 5.22 -13.28
C ILE A 180 -9.78 5.61 -12.66
N TYR A 181 -10.63 6.23 -13.48
CA TYR A 181 -11.87 6.88 -13.07
C TYR A 181 -12.95 5.90 -12.56
N SER A 182 -13.25 4.87 -13.36
CA SER A 182 -14.42 4.02 -13.12
C SER A 182 -14.38 3.29 -11.77
N PRO A 183 -13.30 2.57 -11.38
CA PRO A 183 -13.22 1.93 -10.07
C PRO A 183 -13.16 2.93 -8.93
N THR A 184 -12.46 4.08 -9.09
CA THR A 184 -12.45 5.12 -8.05
C THR A 184 -13.87 5.60 -7.75
N LYS A 185 -14.65 5.94 -8.80
CA LYS A 185 -16.02 6.37 -8.63
C LYS A 185 -16.90 5.32 -7.93
N LYS A 186 -16.86 4.08 -8.41
CA LYS A 186 -17.69 2.99 -7.85
C LYS A 186 -17.36 2.69 -6.40
N CYS A 187 -16.07 2.66 -6.04
CA CYS A 187 -15.67 2.40 -4.66
C CYS A 187 -15.98 3.58 -3.72
N LEU A 188 -16.06 4.82 -4.24
CA LEU A 188 -16.51 5.98 -3.46
C LEU A 188 -18.04 6.02 -3.25
N GLU A 189 -18.81 5.38 -4.14
CA GLU A 189 -20.27 5.33 -4.07
C GLU A 189 -20.78 4.14 -3.23
N ALA A 190 -19.91 3.14 -2.93
CA ALA A 190 -20.24 1.99 -2.12
C ALA A 190 -20.32 2.33 -0.62
#